data_65386f9483b9327e897e6bddaaead47d
#
_entry.id   65386f9483b9327e897e6bddaaead47d
#
_cell.length_a   1.000
_cell.length_b   1.000
_cell.length_c   1.000
_cell.angle_alpha   90.00
_cell.angle_beta   90.00
_cell.angle_gamma   90.00
#
_symmetry.space_group_name_H-M   'P 1'
#
loop_
_entity.id
_entity.type
_entity.pdbx_description
1 polymer ?
#
loop_
_entity_poly.entity_id
_entity_poly.type
_entity_poly.pdbx_seq_one_letter_code
_entity_poly.pdbx_strand_id
1 'polypeptide(L)'
;MADCKIDIVKILAQFEQETTPHQSPDIENDWDFEKRMVSLNQSIYECPSCHYFGLFVDEGILLCRNCFYEYGGIIDDTAEWRNYSVDDHRMSDPTRCGTYVNPLMIESSYGTTIGYTKNNYFNHLKQLNNWQSMPYHERSLKLVFDRLTQNGFNNGLTLNIVEFSHKLFAEVSKIQNNIGETKLSRGDIRDGLIAACLFYACKEYEVSRSPQEIGKICGVRTSDVTRGINLFYELMKDSKSINLNKYITKYSDFIERYCNNLGIDAKITTEIMALGKNVDELKILTKNTPQAMACGCIFFVVTMYNMGITKTNIAEKCGISVPTITKSYEKLLPYTHELI
;
A
#
# COMPACT_ATOMS: atom_id res chain seq x y z
N MET A 1 56.35 39.51 -14.82
CA MET A 1 55.44 38.52 -14.30
C MET A 1 54.04 39.14 -14.30
N ALA A 2 53.25 38.81 -15.27
CA ALA A 2 51.91 39.37 -15.44
C ALA A 2 50.92 38.45 -14.72
N ASP A 3 50.25 39.00 -13.69
CA ASP A 3 49.19 38.31 -12.95
C ASP A 3 48.00 38.08 -13.87
N CYS A 4 47.81 36.85 -14.29
CA CYS A 4 46.61 36.41 -14.97
C CYS A 4 45.53 36.10 -13.89
N LYS A 5 44.84 37.12 -13.43
CA LYS A 5 43.61 36.96 -12.61
C LYS A 5 42.50 36.47 -13.55
N ILE A 6 42.19 35.20 -13.49
CA ILE A 6 41.01 34.62 -14.15
C ILE A 6 39.79 35.22 -13.47
N ASP A 7 39.03 36.00 -14.21
CA ASP A 7 37.83 36.70 -13.75
C ASP A 7 36.66 35.70 -13.67
N ILE A 8 36.62 34.97 -12.56
CA ILE A 8 35.59 33.94 -12.26
C ILE A 8 34.18 34.51 -12.39
N VAL A 9 34.02 35.81 -12.09
CA VAL A 9 32.71 36.48 -12.18
C VAL A 9 32.22 36.57 -13.62
N LYS A 10 33.13 36.75 -14.60
CA LYS A 10 32.75 36.76 -16.04
C LYS A 10 32.38 35.36 -16.55
N ILE A 11 33.01 34.33 -16.02
CA ILE A 11 32.71 32.94 -16.39
C ILE A 11 31.34 32.53 -15.81
N LEU A 12 31.05 32.91 -14.56
CA LEU A 12 29.74 32.65 -13.97
C LEU A 12 28.63 33.41 -14.67
N ALA A 13 28.85 34.66 -15.07
CA ALA A 13 27.84 35.43 -15.82
C ALA A 13 27.58 34.88 -17.24
N GLN A 14 28.55 34.22 -17.87
CA GLN A 14 28.34 33.50 -19.12
C GLN A 14 27.54 32.22 -18.93
N PHE A 15 27.77 31.48 -17.86
CA PHE A 15 26.96 30.30 -17.50
C PHE A 15 25.50 30.63 -17.15
N GLU A 16 25.25 31.79 -16.52
CA GLU A 16 23.89 32.23 -16.22
C GLU A 16 23.12 32.70 -17.46
N GLN A 17 23.79 33.12 -18.52
CA GLN A 17 23.14 33.51 -19.81
C GLN A 17 22.84 32.32 -20.72
N GLU A 18 23.51 31.18 -20.54
CA GLU A 18 23.25 29.95 -21.30
C GLU A 18 22.19 29.05 -20.65
N THR A 19 21.85 29.27 -19.38
CA THR A 19 20.71 28.63 -18.72
C THR A 19 19.45 29.49 -18.89
N THR A 20 18.95 29.60 -20.11
CA THR A 20 17.50 29.80 -20.26
C THR A 20 16.82 28.62 -19.57
N PRO A 21 15.79 28.87 -18.73
CA PRO A 21 15.04 27.75 -18.16
C PRO A 21 14.41 26.99 -19.34
N HIS A 22 15.01 25.89 -19.73
CA HIS A 22 14.26 24.85 -20.39
C HIS A 22 13.09 24.58 -19.44
N GLN A 23 11.92 25.01 -19.85
CA GLN A 23 10.68 24.54 -19.27
C GLN A 23 10.85 23.03 -19.16
N SER A 24 10.92 22.54 -17.92
CA SER A 24 10.85 21.12 -17.65
C SER A 24 9.65 20.61 -18.44
N PRO A 25 9.82 19.63 -19.34
CA PRO A 25 8.65 19.01 -19.94
C PRO A 25 7.81 18.53 -18.76
N ASP A 26 6.57 19.02 -18.71
CA ASP A 26 5.57 18.52 -17.78
C ASP A 26 5.69 17.00 -17.79
N ILE A 27 5.79 16.41 -16.61
CA ILE A 27 5.75 14.95 -16.44
C ILE A 27 4.35 14.55 -16.90
N GLU A 28 4.21 14.36 -18.19
CA GLU A 28 3.00 13.80 -18.80
C GLU A 28 2.84 12.40 -18.19
N ASN A 29 1.66 12.16 -17.65
CA ASN A 29 1.28 10.90 -17.02
C ASN A 29 1.66 9.72 -17.93
N ASP A 30 2.08 8.57 -17.37
CA ASP A 30 2.42 7.31 -18.08
C ASP A 30 1.37 6.90 -19.13
N TRP A 31 0.11 7.27 -18.95
CA TRP A 31 -0.99 7.10 -19.90
C TRP A 31 -0.81 7.85 -21.22
N ASP A 32 -0.09 8.99 -21.22
CA ASP A 32 0.20 9.72 -22.44
C ASP A 32 1.42 9.14 -23.17
N PHE A 33 2.32 8.45 -22.45
CA PHE A 33 3.40 7.70 -23.03
C PHE A 33 2.91 6.45 -23.80
N GLU A 34 1.97 5.68 -23.21
CA GLU A 34 1.33 4.57 -23.92
C GLU A 34 0.51 5.06 -25.14
N LYS A 35 -0.19 6.17 -25.03
CA LYS A 35 -0.87 6.78 -26.19
C LYS A 35 0.12 7.26 -27.26
N ARG A 36 1.30 7.78 -26.87
CA ARG A 36 2.36 8.11 -27.84
C ARG A 36 2.93 6.87 -28.51
N MET A 37 3.17 5.79 -27.77
CA MET A 37 3.64 4.53 -28.34
C MET A 37 2.59 3.88 -29.26
N VAL A 38 1.32 3.96 -28.90
CA VAL A 38 0.21 3.53 -29.79
C VAL A 38 0.06 4.48 -30.97
N SER A 39 0.31 5.79 -30.85
CA SER A 39 0.29 6.73 -31.96
C SER A 39 1.53 6.65 -32.85
N LEU A 40 2.66 6.23 -32.33
CA LEU A 40 3.86 5.88 -33.12
C LEU A 40 3.63 4.63 -33.96
N ASN A 41 2.75 3.72 -33.56
CA ASN A 41 2.33 2.58 -34.36
C ASN A 41 1.26 2.92 -35.43
N GLN A 42 0.68 4.11 -35.36
CA GLN A 42 -0.30 4.60 -36.36
C GLN A 42 0.12 5.94 -36.94
N SER A 43 0.89 5.90 -38.04
CA SER A 43 0.86 6.87 -39.13
C SER A 43 1.20 8.35 -38.85
N ILE A 44 2.27 8.69 -38.12
CA ILE A 44 2.75 10.09 -38.08
C ILE A 44 3.94 10.31 -39.04
N TYR A 45 4.60 9.28 -39.47
CA TYR A 45 5.77 9.39 -40.35
C TYR A 45 5.46 8.87 -41.75
N GLU A 46 5.52 9.80 -42.70
CA GLU A 46 5.45 9.52 -44.12
C GLU A 46 6.80 8.92 -44.56
N CYS A 47 6.79 7.81 -45.27
CA CYS A 47 8.01 7.23 -45.79
C CYS A 47 8.64 8.15 -46.86
N PRO A 48 9.91 8.54 -46.73
CA PRO A 48 10.53 9.44 -47.71
C PRO A 48 10.72 8.80 -49.09
N SER A 49 10.66 7.46 -49.17
CA SER A 49 10.85 6.72 -50.45
C SER A 49 9.54 6.47 -51.18
N CYS A 50 8.43 6.15 -50.48
CA CYS A 50 7.19 5.76 -51.12
C CYS A 50 5.97 6.54 -50.65
N HIS A 51 6.11 7.51 -49.76
CA HIS A 51 5.04 8.38 -49.23
C HIS A 51 3.90 7.61 -48.54
N TYR A 52 4.14 6.33 -48.14
CA TYR A 52 3.17 5.52 -47.45
C TYR A 52 3.21 5.80 -45.93
N PHE A 53 2.02 5.93 -45.32
CA PHE A 53 1.89 6.09 -43.88
C PHE A 53 1.72 4.72 -43.22
N GLY A 54 2.76 4.16 -42.66
CA GLY A 54 2.72 2.87 -41.98
C GLY A 54 4.14 2.35 -41.76
N LEU A 55 4.69 2.69 -40.62
CA LEU A 55 5.99 2.16 -40.17
C LEU A 55 5.74 1.02 -39.19
N PHE A 56 6.62 0.04 -39.13
CA PHE A 56 6.63 -1.01 -38.13
C PHE A 56 8.04 -1.21 -37.60
N VAL A 57 8.14 -1.74 -36.41
CA VAL A 57 9.43 -2.02 -35.76
C VAL A 57 9.75 -3.48 -35.95
N ASP A 58 10.93 -3.78 -36.48
CA ASP A 58 11.45 -5.12 -36.61
C ASP A 58 12.92 -5.13 -36.13
N GLU A 59 13.26 -6.01 -35.20
CA GLU A 59 14.59 -6.14 -34.57
C GLU A 59 15.22 -4.79 -34.11
N GLY A 60 14.40 -3.83 -33.68
CA GLY A 60 14.87 -2.52 -33.23
C GLY A 60 15.12 -1.52 -34.36
N ILE A 61 14.74 -1.82 -35.59
CA ILE A 61 14.80 -0.94 -36.74
C ILE A 61 13.40 -0.56 -37.16
N LEU A 62 13.20 0.69 -37.51
CA LEU A 62 11.94 1.21 -38.03
C LEU A 62 11.90 1.02 -39.56
N LEU A 63 10.98 0.20 -40.03
CA LEU A 63 10.83 -0.17 -41.42
C LEU A 63 9.49 0.30 -41.99
N CYS A 64 9.48 0.68 -43.28
CA CYS A 64 8.22 0.98 -43.97
C CYS A 64 7.53 -0.33 -44.41
N ARG A 65 6.22 -0.44 -44.16
CA ARG A 65 5.42 -1.64 -44.55
C ARG A 65 5.28 -1.83 -46.05
N ASN A 66 5.45 -0.78 -46.84
CA ASN A 66 5.24 -0.86 -48.28
C ASN A 66 6.55 -1.09 -49.07
N CYS A 67 7.61 -0.35 -48.76
CA CYS A 67 8.85 -0.42 -49.51
C CYS A 67 10.05 -0.93 -48.71
N PHE A 68 9.87 -1.28 -47.43
CA PHE A 68 10.90 -1.76 -46.50
C PHE A 68 12.08 -0.80 -46.34
N TYR A 69 11.87 0.50 -46.58
CA TYR A 69 12.88 1.51 -46.34
C TYR A 69 13.23 1.57 -44.85
N GLU A 70 14.53 1.52 -44.53
CA GLU A 70 15.04 1.60 -43.16
C GLU A 70 15.14 3.04 -42.71
N TYR A 71 14.40 3.36 -41.62
CA TYR A 71 14.38 4.73 -41.06
C TYR A 71 15.51 4.97 -40.06
N GLY A 72 16.07 3.90 -39.48
CA GLY A 72 17.11 3.93 -38.46
C GLY A 72 16.77 3.09 -37.23
N GLY A 73 17.75 2.88 -36.37
CA GLY A 73 17.57 2.15 -35.11
C GLY A 73 16.74 2.95 -34.10
N ILE A 74 15.83 2.28 -33.42
CA ILE A 74 15.09 2.83 -32.30
C ILE A 74 15.88 2.52 -31.04
N ILE A 75 16.04 3.53 -30.19
CA ILE A 75 16.57 3.31 -28.84
C ILE A 75 15.44 2.70 -28.03
N ASP A 76 15.63 1.45 -27.60
CA ASP A 76 14.71 0.75 -26.71
C ASP A 76 15.10 1.09 -25.27
N ASP A 77 14.26 1.86 -24.60
CA ASP A 77 14.44 2.23 -23.20
C ASP A 77 13.89 1.19 -22.23
N THR A 78 13.35 0.08 -22.74
CA THR A 78 12.82 -1.00 -21.90
C THR A 78 13.94 -1.78 -21.21
N ALA A 79 13.64 -2.32 -20.03
CA ALA A 79 14.60 -3.13 -19.30
C ALA A 79 14.93 -4.42 -20.05
N GLU A 80 16.21 -4.66 -20.30
CA GLU A 80 16.66 -5.88 -20.94
C GLU A 80 16.54 -7.09 -20.00
N TRP A 81 15.85 -8.14 -20.47
CA TRP A 81 15.65 -9.37 -19.71
C TRP A 81 16.79 -10.37 -19.92
N ARG A 82 17.21 -11.05 -18.86
CA ARG A 82 18.28 -12.06 -18.91
C ARG A 82 17.79 -13.49 -19.14
N ASN A 83 16.51 -13.72 -19.01
CA ASN A 83 15.93 -15.07 -19.18
C ASN A 83 15.70 -15.36 -20.65
N TYR A 84 16.53 -16.21 -21.23
CA TYR A 84 16.46 -16.59 -22.63
C TYR A 84 15.81 -17.96 -22.86
N SER A 85 15.56 -18.75 -21.78
CA SER A 85 14.92 -20.07 -21.88
C SER A 85 14.05 -20.38 -20.66
N VAL A 86 13.18 -21.38 -20.81
CA VAL A 86 12.28 -21.88 -19.75
C VAL A 86 13.06 -22.44 -18.55
N ASP A 87 14.31 -22.90 -18.76
CA ASP A 87 15.15 -23.46 -17.71
C ASP A 87 15.88 -22.40 -16.86
N ASP A 88 15.93 -21.15 -17.30
CA ASP A 88 16.58 -20.04 -16.59
C ASP A 88 15.74 -19.47 -15.43
N HIS A 89 14.62 -20.08 -15.09
CA HIS A 89 13.77 -19.69 -13.96
C HIS A 89 14.42 -19.78 -12.57
N ARG A 90 15.72 -20.04 -12.50
CA ARG A 90 16.47 -20.14 -11.25
C ARG A 90 16.81 -18.76 -10.66
N MET A 91 15.78 -18.14 -10.03
CA MET A 91 15.94 -17.32 -8.82
C MET A 91 16.80 -16.04 -8.89
N SER A 92 17.22 -15.55 -10.02
CA SER A 92 17.83 -14.21 -10.13
C SER A 92 16.86 -13.27 -10.84
N ASP A 93 16.84 -12.02 -10.40
CA ASP A 93 16.14 -10.95 -11.08
C ASP A 93 16.55 -10.96 -12.59
N PRO A 94 15.61 -11.15 -13.52
CA PRO A 94 15.90 -11.23 -14.94
C PRO A 94 16.33 -9.90 -15.54
N THR A 95 16.17 -8.79 -14.84
CA THR A 95 16.51 -7.47 -15.34
C THR A 95 18.01 -7.24 -15.35
N ARG A 96 18.55 -6.72 -16.47
CA ARG A 96 19.95 -6.30 -16.62
C ARG A 96 20.21 -4.92 -16.00
N CYS A 97 19.20 -4.10 -15.91
CA CYS A 97 19.27 -2.69 -15.55
C CYS A 97 18.90 -2.41 -14.09
N GLY A 98 19.35 -3.22 -13.14
CA GLY A 98 19.21 -2.96 -11.72
C GLY A 98 17.78 -3.16 -11.16
N THR A 99 17.61 -2.79 -9.93
CA THR A 99 16.34 -2.89 -9.20
C THR A 99 15.35 -1.83 -9.65
N TYR A 100 14.07 -2.23 -9.70
CA TYR A 100 12.96 -1.31 -9.89
C TYR A 100 13.07 -0.10 -8.94
N VAL A 101 12.92 1.10 -9.47
CA VAL A 101 12.96 2.33 -8.65
C VAL A 101 11.73 2.35 -7.74
N ASN A 102 11.95 2.25 -6.44
CA ASN A 102 10.87 2.37 -5.47
C ASN A 102 10.61 3.85 -5.16
N PRO A 103 9.44 4.41 -5.50
CA PRO A 103 9.13 5.82 -5.29
C PRO A 103 9.13 6.24 -3.82
N LEU A 104 9.03 5.29 -2.89
CA LEU A 104 9.11 5.55 -1.45
C LEU A 104 10.55 5.56 -0.90
N MET A 105 11.53 5.05 -1.68
CA MET A 105 12.93 4.94 -1.30
C MET A 105 13.82 5.33 -2.48
N ILE A 106 13.79 6.60 -2.87
CA ILE A 106 14.40 7.11 -4.10
C ILE A 106 15.94 7.02 -4.05
N GLU A 107 16.55 7.40 -2.94
CA GLU A 107 18.01 7.47 -2.82
C GLU A 107 18.66 6.08 -2.84
N SER A 108 18.04 5.08 -2.20
CA SER A 108 18.57 3.72 -2.15
C SER A 108 18.25 2.88 -3.38
N SER A 109 17.25 3.26 -4.19
CA SER A 109 16.87 2.51 -5.39
C SER A 109 17.91 2.59 -6.51
N TYR A 110 18.78 3.59 -6.50
CA TYR A 110 19.92 3.69 -7.43
C TYR A 110 21.16 2.92 -6.96
N GLY A 111 21.11 2.30 -5.79
CA GLY A 111 22.25 1.55 -5.23
C GLY A 111 22.42 0.17 -5.88
N THR A 112 23.62 -0.40 -5.71
CA THR A 112 23.90 -1.78 -6.09
C THR A 112 23.39 -2.76 -5.03
N THR A 113 22.86 -3.90 -5.44
CA THR A 113 22.45 -4.97 -4.54
C THR A 113 23.25 -6.24 -4.73
N ILE A 114 23.59 -6.91 -3.64
CA ILE A 114 24.24 -8.21 -3.66
C ILE A 114 23.16 -9.28 -3.66
N GLY A 115 23.16 -10.16 -4.67
CA GLY A 115 22.21 -11.25 -4.80
C GLY A 115 22.24 -12.22 -3.62
N TYR A 116 21.23 -13.10 -3.55
CA TYR A 116 21.19 -14.11 -2.51
C TYR A 116 22.23 -15.21 -2.76
N THR A 117 23.01 -15.53 -1.73
CA THR A 117 23.95 -16.65 -1.75
C THR A 117 23.79 -17.45 -0.44
N LYS A 118 24.00 -18.75 -0.50
CA LYS A 118 23.93 -19.63 0.69
C LYS A 118 25.09 -19.43 1.66
N ASN A 119 26.10 -18.64 1.31
CA ASN A 119 27.30 -18.44 2.11
C ASN A 119 27.12 -17.28 3.11
N ASN A 120 27.35 -17.53 4.39
CA ASN A 120 27.24 -16.55 5.47
C ASN A 120 28.12 -15.31 5.28
N TYR A 121 29.31 -15.45 4.66
CA TYR A 121 30.19 -14.34 4.35
C TYR A 121 29.52 -13.32 3.41
N PHE A 122 28.87 -13.79 2.34
CA PHE A 122 28.13 -12.92 1.42
C PHE A 122 26.89 -12.28 2.04
N ASN A 123 26.24 -12.96 2.99
CA ASN A 123 25.15 -12.37 3.73
C ASN A 123 25.61 -11.18 4.60
N HIS A 124 26.80 -11.28 5.20
CA HIS A 124 27.40 -10.18 5.92
C HIS A 124 27.77 -9.01 4.99
N LEU A 125 28.38 -9.30 3.84
CA LEU A 125 28.68 -8.29 2.82
C LEU A 125 27.40 -7.60 2.32
N LYS A 126 26.31 -8.36 2.12
CA LYS A 126 25.00 -7.81 1.75
C LYS A 126 24.47 -6.85 2.80
N GLN A 127 24.59 -7.18 4.08
CA GLN A 127 24.19 -6.27 5.16
C GLN A 127 25.03 -4.99 5.15
N LEU A 128 26.34 -5.09 5.02
CA LEU A 128 27.24 -3.93 4.94
C LEU A 128 26.92 -3.05 3.74
N ASN A 129 26.73 -3.65 2.57
CA ASN A 129 26.36 -2.93 1.36
C ASN A 129 25.03 -2.20 1.51
N ASN A 130 23.99 -2.87 2.03
CA ASN A 130 22.69 -2.24 2.29
C ASN A 130 22.79 -1.11 3.33
N TRP A 131 23.70 -1.21 4.29
CA TRP A 131 23.92 -0.16 5.27
C TRP A 131 24.64 1.06 4.68
N GLN A 132 25.55 0.86 3.75
CA GLN A 132 26.30 1.95 3.12
C GLN A 132 25.49 2.63 2.01
N SER A 133 24.78 1.85 1.20
CA SER A 133 24.00 2.36 0.07
C SER A 133 22.68 3.04 0.47
N MET A 134 22.20 2.81 1.72
CA MET A 134 20.90 3.27 2.15
C MET A 134 21.02 4.34 3.25
N PRO A 135 20.52 5.57 3.04
CA PRO A 135 20.49 6.59 4.07
C PRO A 135 19.64 6.16 5.27
N TYR A 136 19.92 6.75 6.43
CA TYR A 136 19.31 6.35 7.69
C TYR A 136 17.78 6.38 7.68
N HIS A 137 17.19 7.39 7.07
CA HIS A 137 15.73 7.55 7.02
C HIS A 137 15.08 6.45 6.16
N GLU A 138 15.64 6.12 4.99
CA GLU A 138 15.12 5.06 4.12
C GLU A 138 15.33 3.67 4.74
N ARG A 139 16.45 3.45 5.42
CA ARG A 139 16.69 2.22 6.19
C ARG A 139 15.64 2.03 7.28
N SER A 140 15.29 3.12 7.96
CA SER A 140 14.25 3.11 8.98
C SER A 140 12.86 2.80 8.41
N LEU A 141 12.55 3.34 7.21
CA LEU A 141 11.32 3.01 6.46
C LEU A 141 11.29 1.55 6.03
N LYS A 142 12.39 1.05 5.47
CA LYS A 142 12.51 -0.34 5.01
C LYS A 142 12.22 -1.34 6.12
N LEU A 143 12.79 -1.15 7.31
CA LEU A 143 12.53 -2.02 8.46
C LEU A 143 11.04 -2.05 8.84
N VAL A 144 10.35 -0.91 8.73
CA VAL A 144 8.91 -0.83 8.99
C VAL A 144 8.11 -1.51 7.88
N PHE A 145 8.49 -1.32 6.62
CA PHE A 145 7.83 -1.96 5.48
C PHE A 145 7.95 -3.48 5.53
N ASP A 146 9.16 -4.00 5.81
CA ASP A 146 9.40 -5.43 5.96
C ASP A 146 8.53 -6.00 7.09
N ARG A 147 8.44 -5.30 8.24
CA ARG A 147 7.58 -5.69 9.37
C ARG A 147 6.09 -5.68 9.00
N LEU A 148 5.60 -4.63 8.33
CA LEU A 148 4.21 -4.53 7.89
C LEU A 148 3.86 -5.61 6.87
N THR A 149 4.75 -5.88 5.93
CA THR A 149 4.61 -6.94 4.92
C THR A 149 4.50 -8.30 5.59
N GLN A 150 5.43 -8.62 6.49
CA GLN A 150 5.46 -9.89 7.19
C GLN A 150 4.22 -10.10 8.06
N ASN A 151 3.84 -9.08 8.83
CA ASN A 151 2.64 -9.13 9.67
C ASN A 151 1.35 -9.21 8.84
N GLY A 152 1.27 -8.47 7.73
CA GLY A 152 0.14 -8.48 6.82
C GLY A 152 -0.10 -9.85 6.21
N PHE A 153 0.92 -10.44 5.60
CA PHE A 153 0.80 -11.76 4.98
C PHE A 153 0.49 -12.87 5.98
N ASN A 154 1.12 -12.88 7.16
CA ASN A 154 0.85 -13.86 8.19
C ASN A 154 -0.60 -13.84 8.70
N ASN A 155 -1.29 -12.71 8.55
CA ASN A 155 -2.67 -12.52 8.99
C ASN A 155 -3.68 -12.41 7.81
N GLY A 156 -3.28 -12.82 6.61
CA GLY A 156 -4.17 -12.89 5.44
C GLY A 156 -4.65 -11.54 4.91
N LEU A 157 -3.85 -10.48 5.07
CA LEU A 157 -4.14 -9.19 4.44
C LEU A 157 -3.67 -9.19 2.98
N THR A 158 -4.42 -8.51 2.12
CA THR A 158 -4.07 -8.39 0.70
C THR A 158 -2.86 -7.48 0.50
N LEU A 159 -2.10 -7.71 -0.58
CA LEU A 159 -0.93 -6.92 -0.93
C LEU A 159 -1.25 -5.42 -1.02
N ASN A 160 -2.38 -5.06 -1.64
CA ASN A 160 -2.81 -3.68 -1.79
C ASN A 160 -2.94 -2.93 -0.46
N ILE A 161 -3.50 -3.59 0.58
CA ILE A 161 -3.62 -3.03 1.93
C ILE A 161 -2.23 -2.77 2.53
N VAL A 162 -1.33 -3.73 2.35
CA VAL A 162 0.04 -3.61 2.88
C VAL A 162 0.80 -2.49 2.17
N GLU A 163 0.76 -2.41 0.85
CA GLU A 163 1.40 -1.35 0.08
C GLU A 163 0.83 0.04 0.42
N PHE A 164 -0.48 0.14 0.60
CA PHE A 164 -1.09 1.38 1.03
C PHE A 164 -0.66 1.78 2.44
N SER A 165 -0.49 0.82 3.35
CA SER A 165 0.05 1.09 4.68
C SER A 165 1.49 1.63 4.63
N HIS A 166 2.31 1.14 3.68
CA HIS A 166 3.66 1.69 3.43
C HIS A 166 3.60 3.16 2.99
N LYS A 167 2.70 3.49 2.03
CA LYS A 167 2.49 4.87 1.56
C LYS A 167 2.08 5.79 2.73
N LEU A 168 1.11 5.35 3.55
CA LEU A 168 0.68 6.11 4.71
C LEU A 168 1.82 6.37 5.70
N PHE A 169 2.61 5.35 6.02
CA PHE A 169 3.73 5.50 6.95
C PHE A 169 4.84 6.39 6.40
N ALA A 170 5.14 6.30 5.10
CA ALA A 170 6.11 7.17 4.44
C ALA A 170 5.68 8.65 4.52
N GLU A 171 4.41 8.95 4.24
CA GLU A 171 3.87 10.32 4.33
C GLU A 171 3.89 10.86 5.76
N VAL A 172 3.47 10.06 6.74
CA VAL A 172 3.54 10.44 8.15
C VAL A 172 4.98 10.74 8.57
N SER A 173 5.95 9.93 8.11
CA SER A 173 7.38 10.15 8.37
C SER A 173 7.89 11.45 7.75
N LYS A 174 7.45 11.80 6.53
CA LYS A 174 7.77 13.09 5.89
C LYS A 174 7.21 14.27 6.67
N ILE A 175 5.95 14.20 7.10
CA ILE A 175 5.30 15.25 7.89
C ILE A 175 6.05 15.45 9.21
N GLN A 176 6.41 14.39 9.91
CA GLN A 176 7.19 14.48 11.15
C GLN A 176 8.57 15.11 10.94
N ASN A 177 9.24 14.84 9.82
CA ASN A 177 10.53 15.44 9.51
C ASN A 177 10.42 16.94 9.16
N ASN A 178 9.33 17.38 8.54
CA ASN A 178 9.11 18.75 8.11
C ASN A 178 8.70 19.71 9.24
N ILE A 179 8.10 19.19 10.32
CA ILE A 179 7.63 19.99 11.47
C ILE A 179 8.80 20.45 12.37
N GLY A 180 10.07 20.34 11.96
CA GLY A 180 11.26 20.97 12.57
C GLY A 180 11.50 20.80 14.08
N GLU A 181 10.46 20.67 14.87
CA GLU A 181 10.45 20.29 16.29
C GLU A 181 10.06 18.82 16.40
N THR A 182 10.92 17.99 15.96
CA THR A 182 10.72 16.57 15.76
C THR A 182 10.44 15.84 17.07
N LYS A 183 9.21 15.66 17.37
CA LYS A 183 8.78 14.50 18.15
C LYS A 183 8.83 13.27 17.26
N LEU A 184 10.02 12.89 16.80
CA LEU A 184 10.22 11.59 16.16
C LEU A 184 9.65 10.54 17.10
N SER A 185 8.54 9.95 16.69
CA SER A 185 7.90 8.89 17.47
C SER A 185 8.88 7.72 17.66
N ARG A 186 9.17 7.37 18.90
CA ARG A 186 10.10 6.28 19.25
C ARG A 186 9.39 5.27 20.17
N GLY A 187 9.90 4.05 20.22
CA GLY A 187 9.36 2.98 21.07
C GLY A 187 7.87 2.71 20.81
N ASP A 188 7.10 2.53 21.87
CA ASP A 188 5.68 2.16 21.84
C ASP A 188 4.80 3.14 21.02
N ILE A 189 5.15 4.43 21.01
CA ILE A 189 4.41 5.46 20.24
C ILE A 189 4.60 5.21 18.74
N ARG A 190 5.82 4.88 18.31
CA ARG A 190 6.12 4.56 16.92
C ARG A 190 5.43 3.27 16.50
N ASP A 191 5.47 2.24 17.33
CA ASP A 191 4.80 0.96 17.07
C ASP A 191 3.28 1.15 16.97
N GLY A 192 2.70 1.99 17.82
CA GLY A 192 1.31 2.39 17.74
C GLY A 192 0.97 3.12 16.42
N LEU A 193 1.87 4.01 15.96
CA LEU A 193 1.69 4.73 14.71
C LEU A 193 1.78 3.81 13.48
N ILE A 194 2.69 2.84 13.49
CA ILE A 194 2.79 1.80 12.45
C ILE A 194 1.49 0.99 12.39
N ALA A 195 0.98 0.58 13.55
CA ALA A 195 -0.30 -0.11 13.66
C ALA A 195 -1.48 0.75 13.18
N ALA A 196 -1.46 2.06 13.44
CA ALA A 196 -2.46 2.99 12.95
C ALA A 196 -2.45 3.12 11.42
N CYS A 197 -1.29 3.13 10.77
CA CYS A 197 -1.20 3.13 9.30
C CYS A 197 -1.87 1.88 8.72
N LEU A 198 -1.65 0.71 9.32
CA LEU A 198 -2.33 -0.53 8.89
C LEU A 198 -3.85 -0.47 9.15
N PHE A 199 -4.27 0.11 10.28
CA PHE A 199 -5.68 0.31 10.60
C PHE A 199 -6.40 1.15 9.55
N TYR A 200 -5.80 2.30 9.16
CA TYR A 200 -6.38 3.17 8.15
C TYR A 200 -6.30 2.55 6.74
N ALA A 201 -5.26 1.79 6.44
CA ALA A 201 -5.18 1.04 5.19
C ALA A 201 -6.30 0.00 5.07
N CYS A 202 -6.56 -0.77 6.11
CA CYS A 202 -7.70 -1.70 6.14
C CYS A 202 -9.04 -0.98 5.97
N LYS A 203 -9.18 0.21 6.55
CA LYS A 203 -10.38 1.02 6.47
C LYS A 203 -10.61 1.57 5.06
N GLU A 204 -9.56 1.98 4.37
CA GLU A 204 -9.60 2.49 2.99
C GLU A 204 -10.11 1.45 2.00
N TYR A 205 -9.68 0.21 2.17
CA TYR A 205 -10.12 -0.92 1.35
C TYR A 205 -11.39 -1.61 1.85
N GLU A 206 -12.18 -0.96 2.72
CA GLU A 206 -13.45 -1.45 3.25
C GLU A 206 -13.37 -2.79 4.01
N VAL A 207 -12.15 -3.20 4.40
CA VAL A 207 -11.88 -4.38 5.22
C VAL A 207 -11.59 -3.96 6.65
N SER A 208 -12.49 -3.22 7.28
CA SER A 208 -12.28 -2.64 8.61
C SER A 208 -11.87 -3.69 9.64
N ARG A 209 -10.81 -3.40 10.38
CA ARG A 209 -10.32 -4.20 11.51
C ARG A 209 -10.50 -3.43 12.81
N SER A 210 -10.66 -4.14 13.90
CA SER A 210 -10.70 -3.50 15.21
C SER A 210 -9.30 -3.12 15.70
N PRO A 211 -9.17 -2.12 16.60
CA PRO A 211 -7.89 -1.81 17.22
C PRO A 211 -7.28 -3.01 17.96
N GLN A 212 -8.12 -3.91 18.48
CA GLN A 212 -7.67 -5.14 19.14
C GLN A 212 -7.11 -6.15 18.12
N GLU A 213 -7.79 -6.34 16.98
CA GLU A 213 -7.31 -7.19 15.89
C GLU A 213 -5.97 -6.66 15.35
N ILE A 214 -5.88 -5.35 15.09
CA ILE A 214 -4.62 -4.71 14.63
C ILE A 214 -3.52 -4.87 15.68
N GLY A 215 -3.84 -4.71 16.96
CA GLY A 215 -2.89 -4.94 18.04
C GLY A 215 -2.32 -6.36 18.03
N LYS A 216 -3.15 -7.39 17.80
CA LYS A 216 -2.71 -8.78 17.64
C LYS A 216 -1.84 -8.97 16.39
N ILE A 217 -2.23 -8.38 15.25
CA ILE A 217 -1.48 -8.45 13.99
C ILE A 217 -0.08 -7.83 14.13
N CYS A 218 0.00 -6.65 14.73
CA CYS A 218 1.26 -5.92 14.88
C CYS A 218 2.08 -6.31 16.13
N GLY A 219 1.51 -7.12 17.05
CA GLY A 219 2.14 -7.44 18.33
C GLY A 219 2.23 -6.23 19.28
N VAL A 220 1.26 -5.30 19.24
CA VAL A 220 1.24 -4.04 19.99
C VAL A 220 0.03 -4.02 20.92
N ARG A 221 0.16 -3.40 22.09
CA ARG A 221 -0.96 -3.26 23.03
C ARG A 221 -2.07 -2.39 22.41
N THR A 222 -3.31 -2.74 22.65
CA THR A 222 -4.49 -2.01 22.13
C THR A 222 -4.50 -0.53 22.54
N SER A 223 -4.01 -0.21 23.74
CA SER A 223 -3.86 1.17 24.23
C SER A 223 -2.92 2.00 23.34
N ASP A 224 -1.81 1.39 22.90
CA ASP A 224 -0.81 2.07 22.09
C ASP A 224 -1.31 2.20 20.64
N VAL A 225 -2.04 1.20 20.12
CA VAL A 225 -2.75 1.30 18.83
C VAL A 225 -3.74 2.47 18.85
N THR A 226 -4.58 2.59 19.89
CA THR A 226 -5.56 3.69 20.01
C THR A 226 -4.87 5.05 20.09
N ARG A 227 -3.76 5.12 20.84
CA ARG A 227 -2.93 6.35 20.91
C ARG A 227 -2.32 6.67 19.55
N GLY A 228 -1.85 5.65 18.82
CA GLY A 228 -1.32 5.79 17.47
C GLY A 228 -2.38 6.27 16.46
N ILE A 229 -3.62 5.78 16.54
CA ILE A 229 -4.74 6.22 15.70
C ILE A 229 -5.05 7.70 15.90
N ASN A 230 -5.07 8.18 17.16
CA ASN A 230 -5.29 9.59 17.46
C ASN A 230 -4.15 10.46 16.93
N LEU A 231 -2.90 10.04 17.15
CA LEU A 231 -1.73 10.74 16.65
C LEU A 231 -1.71 10.80 15.12
N PHE A 232 -2.01 9.69 14.45
CA PHE A 232 -2.12 9.64 13.00
C PHE A 232 -3.18 10.63 12.49
N TYR A 233 -4.35 10.67 13.13
CA TYR A 233 -5.42 11.58 12.76
C TYR A 233 -4.99 13.05 12.90
N GLU A 234 -4.29 13.40 13.98
CA GLU A 234 -3.76 14.76 14.19
C GLU A 234 -2.73 15.14 13.12
N LEU A 235 -1.79 14.25 12.80
CA LEU A 235 -0.76 14.49 11.80
C LEU A 235 -1.33 14.62 10.38
N MET A 236 -2.35 13.82 10.05
CA MET A 236 -2.93 13.80 8.71
C MET A 236 -4.03 14.84 8.50
N LYS A 237 -4.53 15.48 9.57
CA LYS A 237 -5.62 16.47 9.48
C LYS A 237 -5.30 17.64 8.56
N ASP A 238 -4.06 18.11 8.60
CA ASP A 238 -3.59 19.27 7.85
C ASP A 238 -2.89 18.89 6.54
N SER A 239 -2.65 17.60 6.32
CA SER A 239 -2.02 17.11 5.09
C SER A 239 -3.04 17.00 3.96
N LYS A 240 -2.70 17.57 2.80
CA LYS A 240 -3.50 17.46 1.57
C LYS A 240 -3.00 16.32 0.66
N SER A 241 -1.93 15.64 1.07
CA SER A 241 -1.21 14.66 0.22
C SER A 241 -1.99 13.36 -0.02
N ILE A 242 -2.82 12.93 0.94
CA ILE A 242 -3.62 11.71 0.80
C ILE A 242 -5.06 12.01 1.24
N ASN A 243 -5.99 11.91 0.32
CA ASN A 243 -7.42 11.96 0.62
C ASN A 243 -7.85 10.59 1.13
N LEU A 244 -7.91 10.45 2.45
CA LEU A 244 -8.45 9.23 3.06
C LEU A 244 -9.98 9.21 2.87
N ASN A 245 -10.50 8.12 2.35
CA ASN A 245 -11.92 7.90 2.30
C ASN A 245 -12.52 7.96 3.71
N LYS A 246 -13.59 8.71 3.87
CA LYS A 246 -14.33 8.78 5.15
C LYS A 246 -15.22 7.55 5.35
N TYR A 247 -14.68 6.36 5.01
CA TYR A 247 -15.44 5.13 5.18
C TYR A 247 -15.88 4.97 6.64
N ILE A 248 -17.17 4.78 6.84
CA ILE A 248 -17.74 4.53 8.16
C ILE A 248 -17.79 3.01 8.33
N THR A 249 -17.05 2.51 9.31
CA THR A 249 -17.02 1.09 9.65
C THR A 249 -18.43 0.60 10.01
N LYS A 250 -18.89 -0.43 9.31
CA LYS A 250 -20.21 -1.04 9.51
C LYS A 250 -20.10 -2.36 10.27
N TYR A 251 -21.23 -2.82 10.81
CA TYR A 251 -21.33 -4.14 11.43
C TYR A 251 -21.04 -5.28 10.44
N SER A 252 -21.41 -5.11 9.16
CA SER A 252 -21.16 -6.07 8.08
C SER A 252 -19.70 -6.46 7.96
N ASP A 253 -18.78 -5.50 8.16
CA ASP A 253 -17.34 -5.71 8.02
C ASP A 253 -16.79 -6.75 9.02
N PHE A 254 -17.52 -7.01 10.08
CA PHE A 254 -17.13 -7.94 11.15
C PHE A 254 -17.87 -9.27 11.10
N ILE A 255 -19.12 -9.31 10.65
CA ILE A 255 -19.97 -10.50 10.72
C ILE A 255 -19.33 -11.68 10.03
N GLU A 256 -18.92 -11.51 8.76
CA GLU A 256 -18.37 -12.61 7.96
C GLU A 256 -17.13 -13.22 8.62
N ARG A 257 -16.18 -12.38 9.06
CA ARG A 257 -14.97 -12.85 9.74
C ARG A 257 -15.26 -13.54 11.07
N TYR A 258 -16.18 -12.99 11.84
CA TYR A 258 -16.53 -13.56 13.14
C TYR A 258 -17.26 -14.89 12.98
N CYS A 259 -18.15 -15.00 12.00
CA CYS A 259 -18.80 -16.27 11.66
C CYS A 259 -17.79 -17.33 11.21
N ASN A 260 -16.85 -16.96 10.33
CA ASN A 260 -15.78 -17.85 9.89
C ASN A 260 -14.90 -18.31 11.07
N ASN A 261 -14.54 -17.42 11.99
CA ASN A 261 -13.78 -17.75 13.18
C ASN A 261 -14.55 -18.67 14.14
N LEU A 262 -15.87 -18.55 14.17
CA LEU A 262 -16.74 -19.39 15.01
C LEU A 262 -17.06 -20.74 14.35
N GLY A 263 -16.83 -20.88 13.04
CA GLY A 263 -17.16 -22.08 12.26
C GLY A 263 -18.66 -22.15 11.93
N ILE A 264 -19.31 -20.99 11.75
CA ILE A 264 -20.72 -20.89 11.38
C ILE A 264 -20.85 -21.06 9.86
N ASP A 265 -21.86 -21.80 9.42
CA ASP A 265 -22.11 -22.07 8.02
C ASP A 265 -22.47 -20.79 7.23
N ALA A 266 -22.07 -20.76 5.94
CA ALA A 266 -22.28 -19.62 5.05
C ALA A 266 -23.77 -19.23 4.92
N LYS A 267 -24.69 -20.20 4.92
CA LYS A 267 -26.14 -19.92 4.89
C LYS A 267 -26.60 -19.11 6.11
N ILE A 268 -26.17 -19.52 7.29
CA ILE A 268 -26.51 -18.84 8.53
C ILE A 268 -25.82 -17.46 8.60
N THR A 269 -24.62 -17.35 8.03
CA THR A 269 -23.92 -16.06 7.93
C THR A 269 -24.70 -15.05 7.09
N THR A 270 -25.34 -15.47 5.98
CA THR A 270 -26.21 -14.58 5.17
C THR A 270 -27.45 -14.14 5.92
N GLU A 271 -28.04 -15.01 6.75
CA GLU A 271 -29.18 -14.66 7.60
C GLU A 271 -28.77 -13.67 8.71
N ILE A 272 -27.60 -13.85 9.32
CA ILE A 272 -27.05 -12.89 10.30
C ILE A 272 -26.82 -11.52 9.65
N MET A 273 -26.35 -11.49 8.40
CA MET A 273 -26.19 -10.25 7.65
C MET A 273 -27.53 -9.56 7.38
N ALA A 274 -28.54 -10.31 6.97
CA ALA A 274 -29.90 -9.80 6.76
C ALA A 274 -30.50 -9.25 8.05
N LEU A 275 -30.37 -9.99 9.14
CA LEU A 275 -30.81 -9.55 10.47
C LEU A 275 -30.10 -8.27 10.89
N GLY A 276 -28.78 -8.18 10.67
CA GLY A 276 -27.99 -6.97 10.94
C GLY A 276 -28.52 -5.76 10.18
N LYS A 277 -28.95 -5.94 8.93
CA LYS A 277 -29.54 -4.89 8.11
C LYS A 277 -30.88 -4.41 8.70
N ASN A 278 -31.76 -5.34 9.10
CA ASN A 278 -33.03 -5.00 9.74
C ASN A 278 -32.81 -4.25 11.07
N VAL A 279 -31.83 -4.67 11.87
CA VAL A 279 -31.46 -4.02 13.15
C VAL A 279 -30.94 -2.58 12.91
N ASP A 280 -30.21 -2.35 11.82
CA ASP A 280 -29.71 -1.02 11.47
C ASP A 280 -30.85 -0.11 10.95
N GLU A 281 -31.74 -0.62 10.13
CA GLU A 281 -32.93 0.08 9.63
C GLU A 281 -33.88 0.50 10.78
N LEU A 282 -34.09 -0.40 11.74
CA LEU A 282 -34.90 -0.14 12.94
C LEU A 282 -34.19 0.70 14.01
N LYS A 283 -32.90 0.99 13.80
CA LYS A 283 -32.04 1.79 14.69
C LYS A 283 -32.02 1.31 16.16
N ILE A 284 -32.12 0.00 16.38
CA ILE A 284 -32.21 -0.59 17.74
C ILE A 284 -30.87 -0.47 18.48
N LEU A 285 -29.74 -0.66 17.79
CA LEU A 285 -28.39 -0.70 18.37
C LEU A 285 -27.52 0.52 18.00
N THR A 286 -28.10 1.66 17.70
CA THR A 286 -27.37 2.88 17.25
C THR A 286 -26.28 3.37 18.21
N LYS A 287 -26.45 3.14 19.51
CA LYS A 287 -25.47 3.54 20.54
C LYS A 287 -24.35 2.51 20.77
N ASN A 288 -24.44 1.36 20.10
CA ASN A 288 -23.46 0.31 20.26
C ASN A 288 -22.33 0.47 19.21
N THR A 289 -21.13 -0.04 19.53
CA THR A 289 -20.07 -0.11 18.53
C THR A 289 -20.44 -1.13 17.43
N PRO A 290 -20.00 -0.95 16.16
CA PRO A 290 -20.29 -1.88 15.08
C PRO A 290 -19.94 -3.34 15.40
N GLN A 291 -18.86 -3.55 16.14
CA GLN A 291 -18.45 -4.87 16.62
C GLN A 291 -19.44 -5.47 17.62
N ALA A 292 -19.91 -4.67 18.58
CA ALA A 292 -20.89 -5.11 19.58
C ALA A 292 -22.24 -5.44 18.93
N MET A 293 -22.61 -4.70 17.88
CA MET A 293 -23.78 -4.97 17.06
C MET A 293 -23.63 -6.31 16.33
N ALA A 294 -22.51 -6.52 15.65
CA ALA A 294 -22.23 -7.77 14.95
C ALA A 294 -22.29 -8.99 15.90
N CYS A 295 -21.62 -8.93 17.05
CA CYS A 295 -21.66 -10.02 18.03
C CYS A 295 -23.03 -10.22 18.66
N GLY A 296 -23.82 -9.16 18.85
CA GLY A 296 -25.22 -9.25 19.31
C GLY A 296 -26.10 -9.99 18.31
N CYS A 297 -25.97 -9.66 17.00
CA CYS A 297 -26.69 -10.36 15.93
C CYS A 297 -26.30 -11.83 15.81
N ILE A 298 -24.98 -12.11 15.88
CA ILE A 298 -24.44 -13.47 15.84
C ILE A 298 -25.01 -14.28 17.00
N PHE A 299 -24.93 -13.76 18.21
CA PHE A 299 -25.42 -14.48 19.39
C PHE A 299 -26.97 -14.69 19.37
N PHE A 300 -27.71 -13.73 18.81
CA PHE A 300 -29.15 -13.85 18.64
C PHE A 300 -29.53 -15.04 17.73
N VAL A 301 -28.93 -15.11 16.55
CA VAL A 301 -29.18 -16.20 15.59
C VAL A 301 -28.68 -17.54 16.12
N VAL A 302 -27.51 -17.59 16.72
CA VAL A 302 -26.95 -18.80 17.35
C VAL A 302 -27.89 -19.35 18.43
N THR A 303 -28.53 -18.49 19.20
CA THR A 303 -29.49 -18.89 20.24
C THR A 303 -30.80 -19.39 19.60
N MET A 304 -31.26 -18.75 18.54
CA MET A 304 -32.45 -19.19 17.79
C MET A 304 -32.32 -20.57 17.18
N TYR A 305 -31.14 -20.84 16.57
CA TYR A 305 -30.83 -22.15 15.97
C TYR A 305 -30.31 -23.19 16.97
N ASN A 306 -30.18 -22.84 18.24
CA ASN A 306 -29.67 -23.73 19.29
C ASN A 306 -28.34 -24.40 18.97
N MET A 307 -27.38 -23.63 18.37
CA MET A 307 -26.12 -24.15 17.84
C MET A 307 -25.07 -24.51 18.90
N GLY A 308 -25.40 -24.37 20.20
CA GLY A 308 -24.48 -24.71 21.30
C GLY A 308 -23.28 -23.78 21.49
N ILE A 309 -23.15 -22.71 20.73
CA ILE A 309 -22.06 -21.72 20.87
C ILE A 309 -22.35 -20.82 22.07
N THR A 310 -21.44 -20.78 23.05
CA THR A 310 -21.62 -19.99 24.27
C THR A 310 -21.17 -18.53 24.10
N LYS A 311 -21.72 -17.64 24.94
CA LYS A 311 -21.28 -16.22 24.98
C LYS A 311 -19.79 -16.07 25.22
N THR A 312 -19.18 -16.97 25.99
CA THR A 312 -17.75 -16.99 26.28
C THR A 312 -16.93 -17.28 25.03
N ASN A 313 -17.36 -18.26 24.22
CA ASN A 313 -16.72 -18.58 22.94
C ASN A 313 -16.72 -17.39 21.98
N ILE A 314 -17.87 -16.68 21.86
CA ILE A 314 -17.97 -15.47 21.03
C ILE A 314 -17.07 -14.36 21.57
N ALA A 315 -17.05 -14.18 22.91
CA ALA A 315 -16.21 -13.16 23.55
C ALA A 315 -14.71 -13.38 23.27
N GLU A 316 -14.24 -14.62 23.39
CA GLU A 316 -12.82 -14.96 23.15
C GLU A 316 -12.42 -14.77 21.68
N LYS A 317 -13.24 -15.29 20.75
CA LYS A 317 -12.93 -15.23 19.32
C LYS A 317 -13.09 -13.84 18.71
N CYS A 318 -14.09 -13.08 19.15
CA CYS A 318 -14.36 -11.73 18.64
C CYS A 318 -13.66 -10.61 19.43
N GLY A 319 -13.08 -10.91 20.58
CA GLY A 319 -12.37 -9.93 21.42
C GLY A 319 -13.32 -8.91 22.08
N ILE A 320 -14.57 -9.27 22.38
CA ILE A 320 -15.56 -8.41 23.02
C ILE A 320 -15.96 -9.01 24.37
N SER A 321 -16.23 -8.15 25.34
CA SER A 321 -16.62 -8.60 26.68
C SER A 321 -18.01 -9.26 26.67
N VAL A 322 -18.17 -10.34 27.46
CA VAL A 322 -19.45 -11.05 27.64
C VAL A 322 -20.60 -10.11 28.05
N PRO A 323 -20.43 -9.15 28.97
CA PRO A 323 -21.50 -8.18 29.30
C PRO A 323 -21.95 -7.35 28.12
N THR A 324 -21.04 -6.99 27.20
CA THR A 324 -21.39 -6.21 25.99
C THR A 324 -22.28 -7.03 25.06
N ILE A 325 -21.95 -8.30 24.85
CA ILE A 325 -22.76 -9.24 24.04
C ILE A 325 -24.12 -9.41 24.66
N THR A 326 -24.19 -9.61 25.97
CA THR A 326 -25.46 -9.78 26.71
C THR A 326 -26.35 -8.53 26.58
N LYS A 327 -25.81 -7.34 26.79
CA LYS A 327 -26.55 -6.08 26.62
C LYS A 327 -27.06 -5.86 25.20
N SER A 328 -26.30 -6.25 24.18
CA SER A 328 -26.73 -6.15 22.79
C SER A 328 -27.87 -7.15 22.51
N TYR A 329 -27.74 -8.36 22.99
CA TYR A 329 -28.78 -9.41 22.87
C TYR A 329 -30.09 -9.02 23.57
N GLU A 330 -30.04 -8.54 24.82
CA GLU A 330 -31.21 -8.10 25.58
C GLU A 330 -31.97 -6.99 24.86
N LYS A 331 -31.29 -6.11 24.14
CA LYS A 331 -31.95 -5.07 23.34
C LYS A 331 -32.64 -5.61 22.09
N LEU A 332 -32.19 -6.75 21.54
CA LEU A 332 -32.79 -7.39 20.36
C LEU A 332 -34.00 -8.24 20.73
N LEU A 333 -34.07 -8.81 21.94
CA LEU A 333 -35.17 -9.68 22.38
C LEU A 333 -36.58 -9.11 22.19
N PRO A 334 -36.90 -7.83 22.53
CA PRO A 334 -38.23 -7.28 22.36
C PRO A 334 -38.72 -7.26 20.90
N TYR A 335 -37.79 -7.21 19.96
CA TYR A 335 -38.07 -7.05 18.53
C TYR A 335 -38.01 -8.37 17.76
N THR A 336 -38.03 -9.51 18.45
CA THR A 336 -37.90 -10.84 17.84
C THR A 336 -38.88 -11.07 16.70
N HIS A 337 -40.15 -10.61 16.86
CA HIS A 337 -41.21 -10.76 15.86
C HIS A 337 -41.03 -9.87 14.62
N GLU A 338 -40.26 -8.79 14.72
CA GLU A 338 -39.99 -7.86 13.61
C GLU A 338 -38.69 -8.22 12.87
N LEU A 339 -37.84 -9.00 13.52
CA LEU A 339 -36.50 -9.35 13.02
C LEU A 339 -36.45 -10.71 12.30
N ILE A 340 -37.42 -11.58 12.57
CA ILE A 340 -37.62 -12.88 11.93
C ILE A 340 -38.69 -12.76 10.86
#